data_5031bed6e61329fd5d9916782f065a2d
#
_entry.id   5031bed6e61329fd5d9916782f065a2d
#
_cell.length_a   1.000
_cell.length_b   1.000
_cell.length_c   1.000
_cell.angle_alpha   90.00
_cell.angle_beta   90.00
_cell.angle_gamma   90.00
#
_symmetry.space_group_name_H-M   'P 1'
#
loop_
_entity.id
_entity.type
_entity.pdbx_description
1 polymer ?
#
loop_
_entity_poly.entity_id
_entity_poly.type
_entity_poly.pdbx_seq_one_letter_code
_entity_poly.pdbx_strand_id
1 'polypeptide(L)'
;MIKRVIRVDKRKILEEIKEIAFAVGKIQLEYFRKQGISIQRKSSSIDLVTQVDKACEYYIIKRLKENYEFSILSEEAGIISRSSDYQWVIDPLDGTNNYASGYPIFCVSIALMKGDETILGVVYVPIIDEMYTAIQGEGAFINDQKMNVSYKKNLNECLLATGFPYDRNTNEANNINYFAYFTPKIRGIRRSGSAAFDLVNVANGILDGFWEINLSLWDIAAAQLMIKEAGGIVKRLENKRGFSIIAGNEVIVRKLNEAIERVDKND
;
A
#
# COMPACT_ATOMS: atom_id res chain seq x y z
N MET A 1 14.64 -34.31 -8.70
CA MET A 1 14.36 -33.25 -9.68
C MET A 1 15.09 -31.98 -9.25
N ILE A 2 16.07 -31.54 -10.02
CA ILE A 2 16.83 -30.32 -9.74
C ILE A 2 15.87 -29.14 -10.04
N LYS A 3 15.43 -28.41 -9.01
CA LYS A 3 14.68 -27.15 -9.20
C LYS A 3 15.58 -26.19 -10.00
N ARG A 4 15.19 -25.91 -11.24
CA ARG A 4 15.86 -24.90 -12.07
C ARG A 4 15.72 -23.57 -11.30
N VAL A 5 16.82 -23.03 -10.78
CA VAL A 5 16.84 -21.70 -10.17
C VAL A 5 16.54 -20.69 -11.28
N ILE A 6 15.30 -20.23 -11.36
CA ILE A 6 14.92 -19.15 -12.26
C ILE A 6 15.57 -17.88 -11.71
N ARG A 7 16.61 -17.41 -12.37
CA ARG A 7 17.23 -16.13 -12.04
C ARG A 7 16.34 -15.02 -12.63
N VAL A 8 15.63 -14.34 -11.74
CA VAL A 8 14.72 -13.24 -12.10
C VAL A 8 15.55 -11.98 -12.33
N ASP A 9 15.47 -11.41 -13.52
CA ASP A 9 16.03 -10.07 -13.81
C ASP A 9 15.07 -9.01 -13.26
N LYS A 10 15.33 -8.55 -12.04
CA LYS A 10 14.47 -7.60 -11.33
C LYS A 10 14.33 -6.27 -12.06
N ARG A 11 15.38 -5.78 -12.74
CA ARG A 11 15.34 -4.49 -13.46
C ARG A 11 14.46 -4.57 -14.70
N LYS A 12 14.61 -5.67 -15.49
CA LYS A 12 13.72 -5.90 -16.64
C LYS A 12 12.27 -6.01 -16.20
N ILE A 13 12.01 -6.78 -15.14
CA ILE A 13 10.66 -6.91 -14.58
C ILE A 13 10.12 -5.55 -14.11
N LEU A 14 10.94 -4.72 -13.45
CA LEU A 14 10.51 -3.41 -13.00
C LEU A 14 10.00 -2.55 -14.16
N GLU A 15 10.71 -2.49 -15.28
CA GLU A 15 10.26 -1.71 -16.44
C GLU A 15 8.93 -2.23 -17.00
N GLU A 16 8.78 -3.55 -17.12
CA GLU A 16 7.51 -4.14 -17.56
C GLU A 16 6.34 -3.82 -16.61
N ILE A 17 6.57 -3.81 -15.29
CA ILE A 17 5.53 -3.49 -14.30
C ILE A 17 5.22 -2.00 -14.27
N LYS A 18 6.19 -1.11 -14.48
CA LYS A 18 5.95 0.34 -14.68
C LYS A 18 5.02 0.58 -15.87
N GLU A 19 5.24 -0.10 -16.99
CA GLU A 19 4.35 -0.01 -18.17
C GLU A 19 2.94 -0.49 -17.85
N ILE A 20 2.80 -1.60 -17.12
CA ILE A 20 1.50 -2.14 -16.70
C ILE A 20 0.80 -1.13 -15.77
N ALA A 21 1.48 -0.63 -14.74
CA ALA A 21 0.93 0.34 -13.80
C ALA A 21 0.49 1.64 -14.49
N PHE A 22 1.29 2.14 -15.42
CA PHE A 22 0.94 3.31 -16.23
C PHE A 22 -0.30 3.08 -17.10
N ALA A 23 -0.42 1.91 -17.75
CA ALA A 23 -1.60 1.56 -18.54
C ALA A 23 -2.86 1.46 -17.66
N VAL A 24 -2.73 0.89 -16.45
CA VAL A 24 -3.81 0.82 -15.46
C VAL A 24 -4.22 2.23 -15.01
N GLY A 25 -3.27 3.10 -14.72
CA GLY A 25 -3.56 4.50 -14.38
C GLY A 25 -4.34 5.22 -15.49
N LYS A 26 -4.06 4.94 -16.77
CA LYS A 26 -4.87 5.46 -17.88
C LYS A 26 -6.30 4.95 -17.85
N ILE A 27 -6.52 3.66 -17.53
CA ILE A 27 -7.86 3.10 -17.36
C ILE A 27 -8.56 3.83 -16.20
N GLN A 28 -7.89 3.99 -15.05
CA GLN A 28 -8.44 4.70 -13.91
C GLN A 28 -8.83 6.14 -14.27
N LEU A 29 -7.95 6.90 -14.92
CA LEU A 29 -8.22 8.29 -15.34
C LEU A 29 -9.33 8.39 -16.39
N GLU A 30 -9.41 7.43 -17.30
CA GLU A 30 -10.44 7.42 -18.33
C GLU A 30 -11.85 7.40 -17.74
N TYR A 31 -12.07 6.69 -16.65
CA TYR A 31 -13.39 6.55 -16.01
C TYR A 31 -13.58 7.47 -14.80
N PHE A 32 -12.53 8.11 -14.29
CA PHE A 32 -12.62 8.96 -13.11
C PHE A 32 -13.60 10.12 -13.32
N ARG A 33 -14.55 10.29 -12.38
CA ARG A 33 -15.63 11.29 -12.42
C ARG A 33 -16.59 11.19 -13.63
N LYS A 34 -16.57 10.11 -14.39
CA LYS A 34 -17.57 9.87 -15.41
C LYS A 34 -18.89 9.41 -14.79
N GLN A 35 -20.01 9.79 -15.41
CA GLN A 35 -21.33 9.32 -15.00
C GLN A 35 -21.54 7.85 -15.42
N GLY A 36 -22.35 7.12 -14.63
CA GLY A 36 -22.75 5.75 -14.97
C GLY A 36 -21.75 4.66 -14.58
N ILE A 37 -20.74 4.96 -13.74
CA ILE A 37 -19.86 3.93 -13.17
C ILE A 37 -20.69 3.03 -12.26
N SER A 38 -20.69 1.73 -12.52
CA SER A 38 -21.32 0.75 -11.65
C SER A 38 -20.51 0.56 -10.39
N ILE A 39 -21.13 0.79 -9.24
CA ILE A 39 -20.54 0.61 -7.91
C ILE A 39 -21.27 -0.53 -7.22
N GLN A 40 -20.52 -1.49 -6.68
CA GLN A 40 -21.02 -2.60 -5.88
C GLN A 40 -20.51 -2.50 -4.44
N ARG A 41 -21.26 -3.06 -3.48
CA ARG A 41 -20.84 -3.20 -2.08
C ARG A 41 -20.27 -4.59 -1.88
N LYS A 42 -19.11 -4.68 -1.20
CA LYS A 42 -18.48 -5.95 -0.82
C LYS A 42 -19.02 -6.43 0.55
N SER A 43 -18.24 -6.22 1.60
CA SER A 43 -18.56 -6.70 2.97
C SER A 43 -19.47 -5.76 3.75
N SER A 44 -19.52 -4.47 3.40
CA SER A 44 -20.31 -3.46 4.09
C SER A 44 -20.73 -2.32 3.17
N SER A 45 -21.51 -1.34 3.71
CA SER A 45 -21.94 -0.16 2.94
C SER A 45 -20.81 0.79 2.55
N ILE A 46 -19.65 0.64 3.17
CA ILE A 46 -18.46 1.46 2.95
C ILE A 46 -17.31 0.70 2.30
N ASP A 47 -17.48 -0.59 2.04
CA ASP A 47 -16.54 -1.44 1.34
C ASP A 47 -17.05 -1.60 -0.10
N LEU A 48 -16.46 -0.84 -1.02
CA LEU A 48 -16.95 -0.68 -2.38
C LEU A 48 -16.01 -1.35 -3.38
N VAL A 49 -16.57 -1.77 -4.50
CA VAL A 49 -15.85 -2.13 -5.71
C VAL A 49 -16.53 -1.52 -6.92
N THR A 50 -15.78 -1.02 -7.86
CA THR A 50 -16.28 -0.48 -9.10
C THR A 50 -15.99 -1.42 -10.28
N GLN A 51 -16.66 -1.20 -11.41
CA GLN A 51 -16.30 -1.88 -12.65
C GLN A 51 -14.88 -1.57 -13.08
N VAL A 52 -14.30 -0.46 -12.60
CA VAL A 52 -12.94 -0.02 -12.93
C VAL A 52 -11.91 -0.87 -12.19
N ASP A 53 -12.14 -1.20 -10.91
CA ASP A 53 -11.30 -2.15 -10.15
C ASP A 53 -11.14 -3.46 -10.94
N LYS A 54 -12.27 -4.04 -11.37
CA LYS A 54 -12.29 -5.29 -12.13
C LYS A 54 -11.60 -5.18 -13.50
N ALA A 55 -11.76 -4.06 -14.19
CA ALA A 55 -11.11 -3.83 -15.48
C ALA A 55 -9.60 -3.68 -15.32
N CYS A 56 -9.14 -2.94 -14.30
CA CYS A 56 -7.74 -2.79 -13.94
C CYS A 56 -7.13 -4.14 -13.56
N GLU A 57 -7.78 -4.89 -12.67
CA GLU A 57 -7.35 -6.22 -12.26
C GLU A 57 -7.21 -7.19 -13.44
N TYR A 58 -8.25 -7.26 -14.28
CA TYR A 58 -8.22 -8.10 -15.48
C TYR A 58 -7.01 -7.78 -16.37
N TYR A 59 -6.75 -6.48 -16.60
CA TYR A 59 -5.62 -6.05 -17.40
C TYR A 59 -4.28 -6.48 -16.78
N ILE A 60 -4.07 -6.23 -15.48
CA ILE A 60 -2.84 -6.61 -14.77
C ILE A 60 -2.64 -8.13 -14.84
N ILE A 61 -3.64 -8.91 -14.42
CA ILE A 61 -3.56 -10.38 -14.37
C ILE A 61 -3.27 -10.97 -15.75
N LYS A 62 -3.91 -10.46 -16.80
CA LYS A 62 -3.68 -10.90 -18.17
C LYS A 62 -2.22 -10.68 -18.56
N ARG A 63 -1.69 -9.47 -18.38
CA ARG A 63 -0.31 -9.11 -18.73
C ARG A 63 0.72 -9.93 -17.93
N LEU A 64 0.48 -10.14 -16.64
CA LEU A 64 1.36 -10.95 -15.80
C LEU A 64 1.37 -12.42 -16.22
N LYS A 65 0.21 -12.99 -16.56
CA LYS A 65 0.13 -14.39 -17.03
C LYS A 65 0.76 -14.64 -18.40
N GLU A 66 0.83 -13.63 -19.26
CA GLU A 66 1.49 -13.72 -20.55
C GLU A 66 3.01 -13.87 -20.40
N ASN A 67 3.60 -13.27 -19.34
CA ASN A 67 5.05 -13.18 -19.18
C ASN A 67 5.61 -14.04 -18.02
N TYR A 68 4.78 -14.43 -17.04
CA TYR A 68 5.25 -15.07 -15.80
C TYR A 68 4.38 -16.24 -15.35
N GLU A 69 5.02 -17.32 -14.94
CA GLU A 69 4.37 -18.48 -14.29
C GLU A 69 4.43 -18.37 -12.75
N PHE A 70 4.17 -17.17 -12.21
CA PHE A 70 4.14 -16.94 -10.76
C PHE A 70 2.72 -17.00 -10.22
N SER A 71 2.59 -17.27 -8.92
CA SER A 71 1.31 -17.12 -8.22
C SER A 71 0.89 -15.64 -8.19
N ILE A 72 -0.42 -15.39 -8.08
CA ILE A 72 -0.96 -14.04 -7.98
C ILE A 72 -1.89 -14.01 -6.77
N LEU A 73 -1.72 -13.03 -5.90
CA LEU A 73 -2.68 -12.61 -4.88
C LEU A 73 -3.19 -11.24 -5.29
N SER A 74 -4.49 -11.12 -5.51
CA SER A 74 -5.14 -9.86 -5.89
C SER A 74 -6.35 -9.59 -5.03
N GLU A 75 -6.69 -8.32 -4.82
CA GLU A 75 -7.78 -7.92 -3.94
C GLU A 75 -9.13 -8.52 -4.35
N GLU A 76 -9.46 -8.47 -5.64
CA GLU A 76 -10.77 -8.89 -6.15
C GLU A 76 -10.80 -10.37 -6.53
N ALA A 77 -9.78 -10.88 -7.20
CA ALA A 77 -9.70 -12.26 -7.68
C ALA A 77 -9.20 -13.24 -6.61
N GLY A 78 -8.64 -12.75 -5.50
CA GLY A 78 -8.04 -13.60 -4.48
C GLY A 78 -6.76 -14.29 -4.97
N ILE A 79 -6.57 -15.57 -4.60
CA ILE A 79 -5.35 -16.32 -4.89
C ILE A 79 -5.48 -17.11 -6.20
N ILE A 80 -4.57 -16.88 -7.14
CA ILE A 80 -4.34 -17.69 -8.33
C ILE A 80 -3.01 -18.45 -8.14
N SER A 81 -3.10 -19.70 -7.71
CA SER A 81 -1.93 -20.49 -7.33
C SER A 81 -1.16 -21.02 -8.54
N ARG A 82 0.17 -21.01 -8.45
CA ARG A 82 1.12 -21.63 -9.36
C ARG A 82 2.23 -22.33 -8.55
N SER A 83 2.95 -23.26 -9.17
CA SER A 83 4.12 -23.90 -8.52
C SER A 83 5.36 -23.01 -8.65
N SER A 84 5.41 -21.94 -7.85
CA SER A 84 6.48 -20.94 -7.86
C SER A 84 6.81 -20.46 -6.46
N ASP A 85 8.08 -20.15 -6.21
CA ASP A 85 8.52 -19.45 -4.99
C ASP A 85 8.24 -17.93 -5.09
N TYR A 86 7.77 -17.44 -6.26
CA TYR A 86 7.42 -16.05 -6.52
C TYR A 86 5.92 -15.85 -6.55
N GLN A 87 5.48 -14.71 -6.02
CA GLN A 87 4.07 -14.31 -6.00
C GLN A 87 3.93 -12.83 -6.32
N TRP A 88 3.06 -12.51 -7.26
CA TRP A 88 2.56 -11.16 -7.45
C TRP A 88 1.51 -10.84 -6.39
N VAL A 89 1.60 -9.63 -5.83
CA VAL A 89 0.61 -9.09 -4.88
C VAL A 89 0.10 -7.78 -5.46
N ILE A 90 -1.22 -7.68 -5.65
CA ILE A 90 -1.82 -6.63 -6.49
C ILE A 90 -2.99 -5.99 -5.75
N ASP A 91 -2.99 -4.66 -5.71
CA ASP A 91 -4.17 -3.84 -5.52
C ASP A 91 -4.41 -3.06 -6.80
N PRO A 92 -5.47 -3.35 -7.56
CA PRO A 92 -5.75 -2.71 -8.84
C PRO A 92 -6.22 -1.27 -8.72
N LEU A 93 -6.80 -0.89 -7.56
CA LEU A 93 -7.28 0.46 -7.27
C LEU A 93 -7.35 0.70 -5.76
N ASP A 94 -6.21 0.96 -5.11
CA ASP A 94 -6.22 1.42 -3.72
C ASP A 94 -6.87 2.80 -3.61
N GLY A 95 -7.85 2.92 -2.74
CA GLY A 95 -8.67 4.11 -2.59
C GLY A 95 -10.00 4.06 -3.36
N THR A 96 -10.62 2.90 -3.53
CA THR A 96 -11.91 2.70 -4.22
C THR A 96 -13.02 3.63 -3.70
N ASN A 97 -13.11 3.89 -2.39
CA ASN A 97 -14.06 4.84 -1.82
C ASN A 97 -13.83 6.27 -2.29
N ASN A 98 -12.57 6.69 -2.40
CA ASN A 98 -12.19 7.98 -2.95
C ASN A 98 -12.60 8.06 -4.41
N TYR A 99 -12.24 7.05 -5.18
CA TYR A 99 -12.54 6.96 -6.60
C TYR A 99 -14.04 7.04 -6.86
N ALA A 100 -14.83 6.23 -6.16
CA ALA A 100 -16.30 6.22 -6.25
C ALA A 100 -16.92 7.56 -5.88
N SER A 101 -16.30 8.30 -4.96
CA SER A 101 -16.75 9.64 -4.53
C SER A 101 -16.22 10.77 -5.40
N GLY A 102 -15.37 10.48 -6.39
CA GLY A 102 -14.69 11.50 -7.20
C GLY A 102 -13.60 12.27 -6.43
N TYR A 103 -13.09 11.72 -5.31
CA TYR A 103 -11.99 12.32 -4.56
C TYR A 103 -10.64 11.89 -5.17
N PRO A 104 -9.72 12.83 -5.51
CA PRO A 104 -8.58 12.55 -6.39
C PRO A 104 -7.37 11.96 -5.65
N ILE A 105 -7.59 10.94 -4.83
CA ILE A 105 -6.53 10.17 -4.17
C ILE A 105 -6.82 8.68 -4.34
N PHE A 106 -6.10 8.05 -5.24
CA PHE A 106 -6.13 6.62 -5.53
C PHE A 106 -4.87 6.24 -6.31
N CYS A 107 -4.51 4.96 -6.27
CA CYS A 107 -3.34 4.45 -6.97
C CYS A 107 -3.53 2.98 -7.37
N VAL A 108 -2.59 2.45 -8.14
CA VAL A 108 -2.40 1.02 -8.36
C VAL A 108 -1.13 0.58 -7.63
N SER A 109 -1.18 -0.56 -6.95
CA SER A 109 -0.05 -1.14 -6.22
C SER A 109 0.25 -2.55 -6.74
N ILE A 110 1.50 -2.79 -7.16
CA ILE A 110 1.94 -4.09 -7.68
C ILE A 110 3.28 -4.44 -7.03
N ALA A 111 3.34 -5.59 -6.37
CA ALA A 111 4.56 -6.10 -5.76
C ALA A 111 4.91 -7.49 -6.27
N LEU A 112 6.20 -7.80 -6.34
CA LEU A 112 6.71 -9.15 -6.51
C LEU A 112 7.35 -9.60 -5.20
N MET A 113 6.85 -10.70 -4.66
CA MET A 113 7.40 -11.36 -3.48
C MET A 113 8.14 -12.64 -3.85
N LYS A 114 9.14 -12.98 -3.04
CA LYS A 114 9.79 -14.30 -3.03
C LYS A 114 9.68 -14.87 -1.62
N GLY A 115 8.87 -15.90 -1.44
CA GLY A 115 8.44 -16.30 -0.10
C GLY A 115 7.75 -15.13 0.61
N ASP A 116 8.20 -14.80 1.81
CA ASP A 116 7.63 -13.71 2.62
C ASP A 116 8.28 -12.34 2.37
N GLU A 117 9.26 -12.24 1.46
CA GLU A 117 9.99 -11.01 1.19
C GLU A 117 9.52 -10.33 -0.10
N THR A 118 9.18 -9.05 -0.03
CA THR A 118 8.99 -8.23 -1.22
C THR A 118 10.35 -7.88 -1.83
N ILE A 119 10.53 -8.23 -3.12
CA ILE A 119 11.78 -8.01 -3.84
C ILE A 119 11.71 -6.92 -4.91
N LEU A 120 10.48 -6.52 -5.27
CA LEU A 120 10.18 -5.45 -6.21
C LEU A 120 8.81 -4.86 -5.87
N GLY A 121 8.66 -3.54 -5.98
CA GLY A 121 7.40 -2.85 -5.79
C GLY A 121 7.23 -1.67 -6.73
N VAL A 122 6.00 -1.47 -7.20
CA VAL A 122 5.55 -0.32 -7.98
C VAL A 122 4.24 0.18 -7.42
N VAL A 123 4.15 1.49 -7.17
CA VAL A 123 2.90 2.20 -6.89
C VAL A 123 2.81 3.36 -7.86
N TYR A 124 1.70 3.49 -8.59
CA TYR A 124 1.48 4.60 -9.50
C TYR A 124 0.24 5.39 -9.12
N VAL A 125 0.41 6.69 -8.92
CA VAL A 125 -0.64 7.65 -8.54
C VAL A 125 -0.99 8.49 -9.78
N PRO A 126 -2.00 8.11 -10.57
CA PRO A 126 -2.19 8.66 -11.91
C PRO A 126 -2.67 10.11 -11.92
N ILE A 127 -3.33 10.60 -10.87
CA ILE A 127 -3.84 11.98 -10.78
C ILE A 127 -2.71 13.01 -10.77
N ILE A 128 -1.56 12.66 -10.19
CA ILE A 128 -0.40 13.54 -10.05
C ILE A 128 0.80 13.05 -10.86
N ASP A 129 0.61 11.98 -11.65
CA ASP A 129 1.63 11.36 -12.51
C ASP A 129 2.92 11.00 -11.75
N GLU A 130 2.76 10.38 -10.58
CA GLU A 130 3.88 9.93 -9.74
C GLU A 130 4.01 8.42 -9.75
N MET A 131 5.18 7.94 -10.24
CA MET A 131 5.56 6.54 -10.28
C MET A 131 6.59 6.24 -9.19
N TYR A 132 6.17 5.51 -8.18
CA TYR A 132 7.01 5.06 -7.07
C TYR A 132 7.51 3.65 -7.34
N THR A 133 8.80 3.42 -7.16
CA THR A 133 9.43 2.13 -7.47
C THR A 133 10.46 1.75 -6.42
N ALA A 134 10.64 0.46 -6.19
CA ALA A 134 11.75 -0.07 -5.41
C ALA A 134 12.16 -1.46 -5.90
N ILE A 135 13.46 -1.72 -5.85
CA ILE A 135 14.06 -3.06 -5.96
C ILE A 135 14.84 -3.31 -4.68
N GLN A 136 14.65 -4.48 -4.07
CA GLN A 136 15.38 -4.89 -2.87
C GLN A 136 16.90 -4.76 -3.06
N GLY A 137 17.53 -3.92 -2.22
CA GLY A 137 18.95 -3.62 -2.23
C GLY A 137 19.40 -2.57 -3.25
N GLU A 138 18.47 -1.92 -3.99
CA GLU A 138 18.83 -0.94 -5.02
C GLU A 138 18.26 0.47 -4.71
N GLY A 139 17.50 0.63 -3.63
CA GLY A 139 16.87 1.87 -3.22
C GLY A 139 15.43 2.03 -3.70
N ALA A 140 14.82 3.14 -3.30
CA ALA A 140 13.46 3.53 -3.69
C ALA A 140 13.47 4.87 -4.42
N PHE A 141 12.57 5.02 -5.40
CA PHE A 141 12.56 6.17 -6.31
C PHE A 141 11.14 6.64 -6.60
N ILE A 142 10.98 7.94 -6.81
CA ILE A 142 9.79 8.58 -7.38
C ILE A 142 10.18 9.26 -8.68
N ASN A 143 9.58 8.89 -9.81
CA ASN A 143 9.91 9.43 -11.13
C ASN A 143 11.45 9.51 -11.34
N ASP A 144 12.16 8.42 -11.01
CA ASP A 144 13.62 8.25 -11.07
C ASP A 144 14.44 9.12 -10.06
N GLN A 145 13.77 9.90 -9.19
CA GLN A 145 14.43 10.61 -8.10
C GLN A 145 14.46 9.75 -6.84
N LYS A 146 15.64 9.67 -6.20
CA LYS A 146 15.83 8.85 -5.00
C LYS A 146 14.99 9.37 -3.83
N MET A 147 14.26 8.48 -3.19
CA MET A 147 13.48 8.77 -1.99
C MET A 147 14.29 8.55 -0.70
N ASN A 148 13.92 9.28 0.34
CA ASN A 148 14.39 9.06 1.70
C ASN A 148 13.25 9.39 2.68
N VAL A 149 13.12 8.61 3.75
CA VAL A 149 12.16 8.90 4.83
C VAL A 149 12.53 10.19 5.55
N SER A 150 11.57 10.79 6.23
CA SER A 150 11.75 12.01 7.04
C SER A 150 12.84 11.86 8.12
N TYR A 151 13.55 12.94 8.44
CA TYR A 151 14.57 13.00 9.49
C TYR A 151 14.05 13.48 10.84
N LYS A 152 12.74 13.80 10.94
CA LYS A 152 12.17 14.32 12.20
C LYS A 152 12.24 13.29 13.30
N LYS A 153 12.42 13.78 14.52
CA LYS A 153 12.58 12.95 15.73
C LYS A 153 11.51 13.22 16.78
N ASN A 154 10.77 14.33 16.67
CA ASN A 154 9.77 14.75 17.65
C ASN A 154 8.37 14.62 17.07
N LEU A 155 7.47 13.91 17.78
CA LEU A 155 6.10 13.68 17.33
C LEU A 155 5.32 14.99 17.10
N ASN A 156 5.51 16.00 17.95
CA ASN A 156 4.84 17.30 17.83
C ASN A 156 5.19 18.08 16.54
N GLU A 157 6.26 17.69 15.86
CA GLU A 157 6.66 18.24 14.55
C GLU A 157 6.15 17.41 13.38
N CYS A 158 5.60 16.20 13.67
CA CYS A 158 5.28 15.23 12.64
C CYS A 158 3.91 15.43 12.01
N LEU A 159 3.87 15.26 10.70
CA LEU A 159 2.67 15.04 9.93
C LEU A 159 2.54 13.52 9.72
N LEU A 160 1.56 12.91 10.36
CA LEU A 160 1.34 11.47 10.31
C LEU A 160 0.13 11.13 9.43
N ALA A 161 0.06 9.87 8.96
CA ALA A 161 -1.12 9.36 8.33
C ALA A 161 -1.64 8.09 9.02
N THR A 162 -2.93 7.81 8.80
CA THR A 162 -3.61 6.64 9.34
C THR A 162 -4.88 6.33 8.55
N GLY A 163 -5.42 5.13 8.75
CA GLY A 163 -6.73 4.72 8.27
C GLY A 163 -7.54 3.99 9.33
N PHE A 164 -8.73 3.55 8.95
CA PHE A 164 -9.66 2.87 9.85
C PHE A 164 -10.23 1.64 9.16
N PRO A 165 -10.32 0.49 9.86
CA PRO A 165 -10.95 -0.71 9.33
C PRO A 165 -12.39 -0.47 8.86
N TYR A 166 -12.83 -1.22 7.86
CA TYR A 166 -14.21 -1.10 7.35
C TYR A 166 -15.28 -1.50 8.35
N ASP A 167 -14.94 -2.35 9.32
CA ASP A 167 -15.85 -2.81 10.41
C ASP A 167 -15.72 -1.98 11.71
N ARG A 168 -15.16 -0.76 11.64
CA ARG A 168 -14.91 0.12 12.79
C ARG A 168 -16.13 0.47 13.65
N ASN A 169 -17.33 0.24 13.14
CA ASN A 169 -18.57 0.48 13.87
C ASN A 169 -19.02 -0.71 14.74
N THR A 170 -18.46 -1.88 14.52
CA THR A 170 -18.83 -3.14 15.21
C THR A 170 -17.67 -3.76 15.96
N ASN A 171 -16.45 -3.31 15.73
CA ASN A 171 -15.24 -3.86 16.31
C ASN A 171 -14.49 -2.80 17.13
N GLU A 172 -14.22 -3.11 18.40
CA GLU A 172 -13.51 -2.21 19.33
C GLU A 172 -12.06 -1.94 18.88
N ALA A 173 -11.39 -2.93 18.25
CA ALA A 173 -10.10 -2.74 17.62
C ALA A 173 -10.24 -1.95 16.31
N ASN A 174 -10.63 -0.67 16.38
CA ASN A 174 -11.05 0.18 15.26
C ASN A 174 -10.15 1.41 15.01
N ASN A 175 -9.05 1.59 15.76
CA ASN A 175 -8.10 2.70 15.64
C ASN A 175 -8.56 4.06 16.23
N ILE A 176 -9.78 4.19 16.73
CA ILE A 176 -10.31 5.48 17.23
C ILE A 176 -9.53 5.95 18.47
N ASN A 177 -9.20 5.05 19.39
CA ASN A 177 -8.43 5.32 20.59
C ASN A 177 -7.02 5.85 20.27
N TYR A 178 -6.32 5.25 19.31
CA TYR A 178 -5.01 5.74 18.87
C TYR A 178 -5.11 7.10 18.18
N PHE A 179 -6.10 7.27 17.29
CA PHE A 179 -6.36 8.55 16.63
C PHE A 179 -6.60 9.67 17.66
N ALA A 180 -7.48 9.43 18.64
CA ALA A 180 -7.76 10.37 19.72
C ALA A 180 -6.51 10.69 20.57
N TYR A 181 -5.69 9.67 20.87
CA TYR A 181 -4.46 9.82 21.63
C TYR A 181 -3.42 10.67 20.90
N PHE A 182 -3.22 10.47 19.60
CA PHE A 182 -2.19 11.17 18.82
C PHE A 182 -2.59 12.58 18.41
N THR A 183 -3.87 12.83 18.12
CA THR A 183 -4.35 14.12 17.60
C THR A 183 -3.81 15.34 18.35
N PRO A 184 -3.83 15.44 19.71
CA PRO A 184 -3.33 16.60 20.43
C PRO A 184 -1.79 16.64 20.58
N LYS A 185 -1.06 15.62 20.13
CA LYS A 185 0.38 15.44 20.40
C LYS A 185 1.28 15.58 19.17
N ILE A 186 0.67 15.75 18.00
CA ILE A 186 1.39 15.83 16.73
C ILE A 186 1.02 17.08 15.95
N ARG A 187 1.80 17.42 14.94
CA ARG A 187 1.51 18.60 14.09
C ARG A 187 0.21 18.44 13.28
N GLY A 188 -0.11 17.22 12.88
CA GLY A 188 -1.34 16.94 12.16
C GLY A 188 -1.44 15.50 11.68
N ILE A 189 -2.67 15.09 11.34
CA ILE A 189 -2.97 13.77 10.81
C ILE A 189 -3.55 13.92 9.40
N ARG A 190 -3.21 12.96 8.55
CA ARG A 190 -3.87 12.73 7.26
C ARG A 190 -4.61 11.40 7.31
N ARG A 191 -5.79 11.38 6.75
CA ARG A 191 -6.56 10.18 6.45
C ARG A 191 -6.92 10.27 4.97
N SER A 192 -5.96 9.92 4.12
CA SER A 192 -6.13 10.08 2.67
C SER A 192 -7.17 9.13 2.08
N GLY A 193 -7.32 7.93 2.65
CA GLY A 193 -8.24 6.90 2.19
C GLY A 193 -7.63 5.93 1.17
N SER A 194 -6.31 5.92 1.07
CA SER A 194 -5.48 5.04 0.26
C SER A 194 -4.22 4.72 1.06
N ALA A 195 -4.07 3.49 1.50
CA ALA A 195 -2.97 3.09 2.37
C ALA A 195 -1.63 3.09 1.61
N ALA A 196 -1.63 2.59 0.37
CA ALA A 196 -0.43 2.60 -0.46
C ALA A 196 0.04 4.04 -0.75
N PHE A 197 -0.89 4.98 -1.03
CA PHE A 197 -0.58 6.39 -1.20
C PHE A 197 0.05 7.00 0.05
N ASP A 198 -0.51 6.77 1.23
CA ASP A 198 0.05 7.29 2.48
C ASP A 198 1.44 6.71 2.75
N LEU A 199 1.65 5.42 2.52
CA LEU A 199 2.93 4.73 2.74
C LEU A 199 4.03 5.19 1.77
N VAL A 200 3.73 5.43 0.49
CA VAL A 200 4.75 5.97 -0.44
C VAL A 200 5.14 7.40 -0.10
N ASN A 201 4.21 8.20 0.46
CA ASN A 201 4.51 9.52 0.99
C ASN A 201 5.37 9.46 2.26
N VAL A 202 5.27 8.40 3.07
CA VAL A 202 6.22 8.13 4.17
C VAL A 202 7.60 7.78 3.60
N ALA A 203 7.68 6.92 2.59
CA ALA A 203 8.95 6.57 1.93
C ALA A 203 9.64 7.79 1.32
N ASN A 204 8.86 8.76 0.81
CA ASN A 204 9.36 10.01 0.22
C ASN A 204 9.57 11.15 1.24
N GLY A 205 9.35 10.90 2.55
CA GLY A 205 9.57 11.88 3.61
C GLY A 205 8.57 13.05 3.65
N ILE A 206 7.50 13.01 2.85
CA ILE A 206 6.39 13.99 2.88
C ILE A 206 5.57 13.79 4.15
N LEU A 207 5.26 12.54 4.49
CA LEU A 207 4.72 12.12 5.78
C LEU A 207 5.86 11.60 6.66
N ASP A 208 5.77 11.88 7.94
CA ASP A 208 6.81 11.53 8.90
C ASP A 208 6.62 10.13 9.50
N GLY A 209 5.42 9.58 9.38
CA GLY A 209 5.07 8.24 9.82
C GLY A 209 3.62 7.88 9.52
N PHE A 210 3.34 6.61 9.71
CA PHE A 210 2.04 6.00 9.43
C PHE A 210 1.74 4.94 10.48
N TRP A 211 0.49 4.77 10.85
CA TRP A 211 -0.01 3.60 11.55
C TRP A 211 -1.40 3.25 11.06
N GLU A 212 -1.67 1.98 10.90
CA GLU A 212 -3.02 1.48 10.61
C GLU A 212 -3.17 0.05 11.10
N ILE A 213 -4.40 -0.33 11.42
CA ILE A 213 -4.75 -1.68 11.85
C ILE A 213 -5.62 -2.38 10.81
N ASN A 214 -5.44 -3.69 10.70
CA ASN A 214 -6.27 -4.57 9.87
C ASN A 214 -6.21 -4.28 8.36
N LEU A 215 -5.04 -3.95 7.86
CA LEU A 215 -4.75 -3.87 6.43
C LEU A 215 -4.67 -5.27 5.80
N SER A 216 -4.72 -5.33 4.50
CA SER A 216 -4.42 -6.50 3.69
C SER A 216 -2.99 -6.47 3.15
N LEU A 217 -2.48 -7.60 2.66
CA LEU A 217 -1.12 -7.66 2.12
C LEU A 217 -0.95 -6.77 0.89
N TRP A 218 -1.95 -6.68 0.03
CA TRP A 218 -1.91 -5.87 -1.18
C TRP A 218 -1.84 -4.38 -0.92
N ASP A 219 -2.38 -3.88 0.21
CA ASP A 219 -2.30 -2.48 0.63
C ASP A 219 -0.87 -2.05 0.94
N ILE A 220 0.00 -3.01 1.36
CA ILE A 220 1.30 -2.69 1.94
C ILE A 220 2.50 -3.26 1.19
N ALA A 221 2.33 -4.35 0.43
CA ALA A 221 3.45 -5.13 -0.09
C ALA A 221 4.45 -4.31 -0.91
N ALA A 222 4.00 -3.45 -1.81
CA ALA A 222 4.90 -2.61 -2.60
C ALA A 222 5.53 -1.50 -1.74
N ALA A 223 4.70 -0.76 -1.01
CA ALA A 223 5.14 0.43 -0.27
C ALA A 223 6.04 0.09 0.93
N GLN A 224 5.86 -1.07 1.58
CA GLN A 224 6.76 -1.49 2.67
C GLN A 224 8.21 -1.69 2.19
N LEU A 225 8.41 -2.20 0.96
CA LEU A 225 9.75 -2.26 0.37
C LEU A 225 10.30 -0.86 0.14
N MET A 226 9.49 0.05 -0.41
CA MET A 226 9.90 1.43 -0.67
C MET A 226 10.35 2.13 0.60
N ILE A 227 9.62 1.96 1.71
CA ILE A 227 10.00 2.53 3.02
C ILE A 227 11.35 1.97 3.48
N LYS A 228 11.56 0.65 3.40
CA LYS A 228 12.82 0.00 3.77
C LYS A 228 13.99 0.50 2.92
N GLU A 229 13.82 0.55 1.61
CA GLU A 229 14.83 1.01 0.65
C GLU A 229 15.09 2.53 0.73
N ALA A 230 14.14 3.30 1.28
CA ALA A 230 14.30 4.72 1.60
C ALA A 230 14.93 4.98 2.99
N GLY A 231 15.39 3.93 3.68
CA GLY A 231 16.03 4.02 5.00
C GLY A 231 15.07 4.08 6.18
N GLY A 232 13.80 3.72 5.97
CA GLY A 232 12.80 3.63 7.02
C GLY A 232 12.59 2.20 7.54
N ILE A 233 11.64 2.07 8.45
CA ILE A 233 11.24 0.82 9.08
C ILE A 233 9.73 0.64 8.94
N VAL A 234 9.30 -0.58 8.67
CA VAL A 234 7.93 -1.04 8.81
C VAL A 234 7.89 -2.09 9.92
N LYS A 235 7.20 -1.79 10.99
CA LYS A 235 7.02 -2.67 12.14
C LYS A 235 5.59 -3.19 12.18
N ARG A 236 5.42 -4.51 12.29
CA ARG A 236 4.12 -5.12 12.56
C ARG A 236 3.75 -4.90 14.03
N LEU A 237 2.51 -4.54 14.28
CA LEU A 237 1.92 -4.49 15.61
C LEU A 237 1.53 -5.92 16.03
N GLU A 238 2.15 -6.42 17.08
CA GLU A 238 1.83 -7.73 17.63
C GLU A 238 0.44 -7.71 18.29
N ASN A 239 -0.21 -8.88 18.29
CA ASN A 239 -1.54 -9.08 18.89
C ASN A 239 -2.67 -8.22 18.28
N LYS A 240 -2.45 -7.65 17.10
CA LYS A 240 -3.51 -6.98 16.33
C LYS A 240 -3.93 -7.83 15.12
N ARG A 241 -5.17 -7.69 14.71
CA ARG A 241 -5.74 -8.41 13.56
C ARG A 241 -5.19 -7.92 12.22
N GLY A 242 -5.26 -8.75 11.19
CA GLY A 242 -4.79 -8.41 9.84
C GLY A 242 -3.33 -8.01 9.79
N PHE A 243 -2.98 -7.20 8.79
CA PHE A 243 -1.69 -6.51 8.74
C PHE A 243 -1.82 -5.17 9.45
N SER A 244 -1.52 -5.15 10.75
CA SER A 244 -1.48 -3.91 11.54
C SER A 244 -0.04 -3.46 11.64
N ILE A 245 0.26 -2.24 11.19
CA ILE A 245 1.63 -1.75 11.03
C ILE A 245 1.84 -0.34 11.55
N ILE A 246 3.10 -0.06 11.84
CA ILE A 246 3.66 1.29 12.02
C ILE A 246 4.80 1.44 11.02
N ALA A 247 4.91 2.61 10.38
CA ALA A 247 5.96 2.90 9.41
C ALA A 247 6.52 4.32 9.59
N GLY A 248 7.80 4.50 9.23
CA GLY A 248 8.51 5.78 9.34
C GLY A 248 10.01 5.58 9.52
N ASN A 249 10.72 6.63 9.97
CA ASN A 249 12.08 6.44 10.43
C ASN A 249 12.11 5.71 11.79
N GLU A 250 13.25 5.16 12.17
CA GLU A 250 13.40 4.34 13.38
C GLU A 250 12.91 5.04 14.67
N VAL A 251 13.22 6.34 14.82
CA VAL A 251 12.85 7.09 16.03
C VAL A 251 11.35 7.29 16.12
N ILE A 252 10.69 7.62 15.00
CA ILE A 252 9.25 7.82 14.95
C ILE A 252 8.51 6.49 15.13
N VAL A 253 8.96 5.41 14.47
CA VAL A 253 8.37 4.07 14.66
C VAL A 253 8.43 3.62 16.11
N ARG A 254 9.59 3.80 16.79
CA ARG A 254 9.71 3.48 18.21
C ARG A 254 8.74 4.29 19.07
N LYS A 255 8.66 5.62 18.88
CA LYS A 255 7.76 6.50 19.64
C LYS A 255 6.28 6.17 19.41
N LEU A 256 5.89 5.87 18.17
CA LEU A 256 4.53 5.44 17.85
C LEU A 256 4.20 4.11 18.53
N ASN A 257 5.11 3.14 18.49
CA ASN A 257 4.94 1.86 19.13
C ASN A 257 4.77 1.97 20.67
N GLU A 258 5.67 2.72 21.32
CA GLU A 258 5.58 2.99 22.76
C GLU A 258 4.27 3.67 23.17
N ALA A 259 3.77 4.57 22.30
CA ALA A 259 2.52 5.27 22.55
C ALA A 259 1.30 4.34 22.39
N ILE A 260 1.28 3.50 21.34
CA ILE A 260 0.24 2.49 21.11
C ILE A 260 0.18 1.49 22.26
N GLU A 261 1.33 0.99 22.70
CA GLU A 261 1.40 0.07 23.87
C GLU A 261 0.88 0.70 25.17
N ARG A 262 1.04 2.03 25.34
CA ARG A 262 0.47 2.75 26.51
C ARG A 262 -1.04 2.87 26.42
N VAL A 263 -1.58 3.16 25.24
CA VAL A 263 -3.02 3.20 25.02
C VAL A 263 -3.63 1.85 25.29
N ASP A 264 -3.05 0.77 24.77
CA ASP A 264 -3.53 -0.61 24.97
C ASP A 264 -3.52 -1.06 26.45
N LYS A 265 -2.64 -0.50 27.29
CA LYS A 265 -2.57 -0.85 28.73
C LYS A 265 -3.54 -0.05 29.59
N ASN A 266 -4.10 1.05 29.06
CA ASN A 266 -5.01 1.95 29.77
C ASN A 266 -6.47 1.78 29.34
N ASP A 267 -6.74 0.94 28.33
CA ASP A 267 -8.05 0.45 27.92
C ASP A 267 -8.37 -0.87 28.66
#